data_82ae76d6091b8ab83bb85797a126ca6b
#
_entry.id   82ae76d6091b8ab83bb85797a126ca6b
#
_cell.length_a   1.000
_cell.length_b   1.000
_cell.length_c   1.000
_cell.angle_alpha   90.00
_cell.angle_beta   90.00
_cell.angle_gamma   90.00
#
_symmetry.space_group_name_H-M   'P 1'
#
loop_
_entity.id
_entity.type
_entity.pdbx_description
1 polymer ?
#
loop_
_entity_poly.entity_id
_entity_poly.type
_entity_poly.pdbx_seq_one_letter_code
_entity_poly.pdbx_strand_id
1 'polypeptide(L)'
;MHMIRSELIKKLEGENPELKTEEIEKIVDLFFHQIIQRLSEGGRVELRGFGAFSTRDRSPRKGRNPRTGASVEVPSKRVPYFKPGKEVREQLNK
;
A
#
# COMPACT_ATOMS: atom_id res chain seq x y z
N MET A 1 -11.60 2.03 -14.27
CA MET A 1 -10.67 0.96 -14.71
C MET A 1 -9.80 0.52 -13.55
N HIS A 2 -9.68 -0.78 -13.34
CA HIS A 2 -8.87 -1.34 -12.26
C HIS A 2 -7.72 -2.16 -12.84
N MET A 3 -6.59 -2.12 -12.16
CA MET A 3 -5.45 -2.94 -12.51
C MET A 3 -5.17 -3.91 -11.36
N ILE A 4 -5.11 -5.20 -11.67
CA ILE A 4 -4.74 -6.22 -10.70
C ILE A 4 -3.28 -6.63 -10.89
N ARG A 5 -2.74 -7.37 -9.92
CA ARG A 5 -1.32 -7.76 -9.90
C ARG A 5 -0.87 -8.44 -11.19
N SER A 6 -1.67 -9.36 -11.70
CA SER A 6 -1.32 -10.08 -12.93
C SER A 6 -1.23 -9.17 -14.15
N GLU A 7 -2.07 -8.16 -14.22
CA GLU A 7 -2.02 -7.19 -15.31
C GLU A 7 -0.79 -6.30 -15.23
N LEU A 8 -0.40 -5.91 -14.02
CA LEU A 8 0.82 -5.14 -13.80
C LEU A 8 2.04 -5.93 -14.25
N ILE A 9 2.12 -7.21 -13.86
CA ILE A 9 3.22 -8.08 -14.24
C ILE A 9 3.29 -8.24 -15.76
N LYS A 10 2.14 -8.45 -16.38
CA LYS A 10 2.07 -8.60 -17.83
C LYS A 10 2.54 -7.34 -18.55
N LYS A 11 2.17 -6.18 -18.05
CA LYS A 11 2.61 -4.92 -18.64
C LYS A 11 4.12 -4.72 -18.50
N LEU A 12 4.67 -5.06 -17.34
CA LEU A 12 6.10 -5.00 -17.11
C LEU A 12 6.87 -5.96 -18.01
N GLU A 13 6.32 -7.12 -18.29
CA GLU A 13 6.91 -8.06 -19.26
C GLU A 13 7.03 -7.44 -20.65
N GLY A 14 5.98 -6.75 -21.09
CA GLY A 14 5.98 -6.08 -22.37
C GLY A 14 7.03 -4.99 -22.50
N GLU A 15 7.32 -4.31 -21.39
CA GLU A 15 8.30 -3.23 -21.36
C GLU A 15 9.72 -3.71 -21.07
N ASN A 16 9.87 -4.95 -20.62
CA ASN A 16 11.17 -5.53 -20.24
C ASN A 16 11.31 -6.94 -20.83
N PRO A 17 11.38 -7.05 -22.16
CA PRO A 17 11.41 -8.36 -22.81
C PRO A 17 12.63 -9.22 -22.48
N GLU A 18 13.69 -8.62 -21.93
CA GLU A 18 14.89 -9.32 -21.49
C GLU A 18 14.68 -10.07 -20.17
N LEU A 19 13.60 -9.81 -19.45
CA LEU A 19 13.32 -10.46 -18.18
C LEU A 19 12.26 -11.55 -18.35
N LYS A 20 12.44 -12.63 -17.61
CA LYS A 20 11.46 -13.70 -17.56
C LYS A 20 10.32 -13.34 -16.62
N THR A 21 9.15 -13.90 -16.87
CA THR A 21 7.97 -13.70 -16.03
C THR A 21 8.29 -13.94 -14.54
N GLU A 22 8.99 -15.02 -14.25
CA GLU A 22 9.36 -15.40 -12.87
C GLU A 22 10.25 -14.35 -12.22
N GLU A 23 11.15 -13.77 -12.98
CA GLU A 23 12.02 -12.71 -12.47
C GLU A 23 11.23 -11.45 -12.12
N ILE A 24 10.30 -11.08 -12.99
CA ILE A 24 9.44 -9.91 -12.77
C ILE A 24 8.55 -10.12 -11.55
N GLU A 25 7.97 -11.32 -11.40
CA GLU A 25 7.17 -11.65 -10.22
C GLU A 25 7.95 -11.53 -8.93
N LYS A 26 9.19 -12.00 -8.92
CA LYS A 26 10.07 -11.89 -7.75
C LYS A 26 10.39 -10.44 -7.41
N ILE A 27 10.66 -9.62 -8.41
CA ILE A 27 10.96 -8.21 -8.21
C ILE A 27 9.76 -7.49 -7.61
N VAL A 28 8.57 -7.71 -8.17
CA VAL A 28 7.33 -7.10 -7.68
C VAL A 28 7.05 -7.52 -6.25
N ASP A 29 7.15 -8.82 -5.96
CA ASP A 29 6.90 -9.34 -4.61
C ASP A 29 7.92 -8.81 -3.61
N LEU A 30 9.19 -8.76 -3.99
CA LEU A 30 10.24 -8.23 -3.12
C LEU A 30 10.02 -6.76 -2.80
N PHE A 31 9.64 -5.99 -3.81
CA PHE A 31 9.37 -4.56 -3.65
C PHE A 31 8.27 -4.31 -2.60
N PHE A 32 7.14 -4.96 -2.76
CA PHE A 32 6.02 -4.79 -1.83
C PHE A 32 6.33 -5.38 -0.45
N HIS A 33 7.03 -6.50 -0.41
CA HIS A 33 7.43 -7.10 0.86
C HIS A 33 8.32 -6.17 1.68
N GLN A 34 9.26 -5.49 1.04
CA GLN A 34 10.14 -4.53 1.72
C GLN A 34 9.36 -3.36 2.31
N ILE A 35 8.35 -2.87 1.57
CA ILE A 35 7.50 -1.80 2.08
C ILE A 35 6.73 -2.28 3.31
N ILE A 36 6.09 -3.43 3.22
CA ILE A 36 5.29 -4.00 4.31
C ILE A 36 6.17 -4.25 5.55
N GLN A 37 7.36 -4.82 5.36
CA GLN A 37 8.26 -5.11 6.44
C GLN A 37 8.69 -3.84 7.17
N ARG A 38 9.05 -2.79 6.44
CA ARG A 38 9.46 -1.53 7.04
C ARG A 38 8.31 -0.89 7.82
N LEU A 39 7.10 -0.93 7.28
CA LEU A 39 5.93 -0.40 7.96
C LEU A 39 5.58 -1.19 9.20
N SER A 40 5.77 -2.52 9.19
CA SER A 40 5.49 -3.37 10.35
C SER A 40 6.45 -3.07 11.51
N GLU A 41 7.63 -2.57 11.21
CA GLU A 41 8.62 -2.15 12.21
C GLU A 41 8.39 -0.73 12.72
N GLY A 42 7.32 -0.08 12.27
CA GLY A 42 7.05 1.30 12.63
C GLY A 42 7.81 2.32 11.80
N GLY A 43 8.47 1.88 10.74
CA GLY A 43 9.26 2.74 9.88
C GLY A 43 8.44 3.43 8.80
N ARG A 44 9.16 4.12 7.94
CA ARG A 44 8.61 4.90 6.84
C ARG A 44 9.41 4.61 5.58
N VAL A 45 8.73 4.56 4.44
CA VAL A 45 9.37 4.36 3.15
C VAL A 45 9.11 5.58 2.28
N GLU A 46 10.17 6.30 1.94
CA GLU A 46 10.06 7.45 1.04
C GLU A 46 10.61 7.07 -0.33
N LEU A 47 9.78 7.26 -1.35
CA LEU A 47 10.15 7.02 -2.73
C LEU A 47 10.12 8.35 -3.47
N ARG A 48 11.31 8.89 -3.70
CA ARG A 48 11.47 10.20 -4.32
C ARG A 48 10.74 10.27 -5.65
N GLY A 49 9.91 11.32 -5.81
CA GLY A 49 9.11 11.50 -7.01
C GLY A 49 7.79 10.75 -7.01
N PHE A 50 7.59 9.83 -6.07
CA PHE A 50 6.38 9.03 -5.99
C PHE A 50 5.55 9.38 -4.74
N GLY A 51 6.15 9.27 -3.57
CA GLY A 51 5.45 9.54 -2.33
C GLY A 51 6.08 8.83 -1.15
N ALA A 52 5.35 8.80 -0.05
CA ALA A 52 5.83 8.22 1.19
C ALA A 52 4.77 7.31 1.79
N PHE A 53 5.20 6.11 2.17
CA PHE A 53 4.38 5.17 2.93
C PHE A 53 4.74 5.29 4.40
N SER A 54 3.74 5.32 5.24
CA SER A 54 3.91 5.34 6.69
C SER A 54 2.73 4.63 7.34
N THR A 55 2.68 4.61 8.64
CA THR A 55 1.54 4.07 9.37
C THR A 55 0.94 5.14 10.26
N ARG A 56 -0.34 5.02 10.51
CA ARG A 56 -1.04 5.85 11.47
C ARG A 56 -1.78 4.96 12.44
N ASP A 57 -1.79 5.38 13.69
CA ASP A 57 -2.52 4.69 14.73
C ASP A 57 -3.93 5.24 14.76
N ARG A 58 -4.91 4.33 14.75
CA ARG A 58 -6.28 4.68 15.05
C ARG A 58 -6.50 4.48 16.52
N SER A 59 -6.94 5.54 17.20
CA SER A 59 -7.23 5.47 18.63
C SER A 59 -8.33 4.46 18.92
N PRO A 60 -8.31 3.85 20.10
CA PRO A 60 -9.42 3.02 20.55
C PRO A 60 -10.70 3.85 20.55
N ARG A 61 -11.78 3.23 20.17
CA ARG A 61 -13.08 3.90 20.13
C ARG A 61 -14.17 2.95 20.57
N LYS A 62 -15.31 3.50 20.93
CA LYS A 62 -16.50 2.71 21.24
C LYS A 62 -17.38 2.64 20.00
N GLY A 63 -17.67 1.42 19.58
CA GLY A 63 -18.64 1.18 18.53
C GLY A 63 -19.93 0.66 19.12
N ARG A 64 -20.91 0.36 18.28
CA ARG A 64 -22.16 -0.25 18.68
C ARG A 64 -22.38 -1.55 17.94
N ASN A 65 -22.82 -2.55 18.67
CA ASN A 65 -23.25 -3.79 18.06
C ASN A 65 -24.61 -3.51 17.38
N PRO A 66 -24.71 -3.67 16.05
CA PRO A 66 -25.96 -3.37 15.35
C PRO A 66 -27.09 -4.32 15.72
N ARG A 67 -26.77 -5.46 16.30
CA ARG A 67 -27.73 -6.49 16.69
C ARG A 67 -28.39 -6.22 18.03
N THR A 68 -27.59 -5.80 19.01
CA THR A 68 -28.05 -5.60 20.40
C THR A 68 -28.08 -4.14 20.84
N GLY A 69 -27.43 -3.26 20.08
CA GLY A 69 -27.27 -1.87 20.46
C GLY A 69 -26.24 -1.63 21.57
N ALA A 70 -25.59 -2.71 22.04
CA ALA A 70 -24.59 -2.61 23.10
C ALA A 70 -23.31 -1.91 22.62
N SER A 71 -22.67 -1.18 23.54
CA SER A 71 -21.37 -0.58 23.25
C SER A 71 -20.30 -1.65 23.18
N VAL A 72 -19.44 -1.56 22.17
CA VAL A 72 -18.33 -2.48 21.96
C VAL A 72 -17.06 -1.64 21.87
N GLU A 73 -16.01 -2.07 22.58
CA GLU A 73 -14.71 -1.42 22.47
C GLU A 73 -14.01 -1.88 21.20
N VAL A 74 -13.57 -0.90 20.39
CA VAL A 74 -12.75 -1.15 19.22
C VAL A 74 -11.31 -0.79 19.61
N PRO A 75 -10.39 -1.77 19.64
CA PRO A 75 -9.00 -1.50 20.03
C PRO A 75 -8.30 -0.60 19.02
N SER A 76 -7.21 0.02 19.46
CA SER A 76 -6.37 0.80 18.56
C SER A 76 -5.78 -0.12 17.47
N LYS A 77 -5.65 0.42 16.28
CA LYS A 77 -5.08 -0.30 15.13
C LYS A 77 -4.09 0.59 14.41
N ARG A 78 -3.05 -0.04 13.87
CA ARG A 78 -2.14 0.64 12.97
C ARG A 78 -2.64 0.41 11.55
N VAL A 79 -2.74 1.48 10.80
CA VAL A 79 -3.21 1.42 9.41
C VAL A 79 -2.14 2.01 8.48
N PRO A 80 -2.01 1.48 7.27
CA PRO A 80 -1.09 2.07 6.31
C PRO A 80 -1.61 3.42 5.82
N TYR A 81 -0.68 4.30 5.53
CA TYR A 81 -0.99 5.62 5.01
C TYR A 81 -0.02 5.95 3.90
N PHE A 82 -0.54 6.43 2.78
CA PHE A 82 0.27 6.85 1.65
C PHE A 82 0.04 8.34 1.38
N LYS A 83 1.13 9.10 1.39
CA LYS A 83 1.09 10.51 1.00
C LYS A 83 1.75 10.64 -0.37
N PRO A 84 1.00 11.00 -1.41
CA PRO A 84 1.58 11.15 -2.73
C PRO A 84 2.55 12.33 -2.78
N GLY A 85 3.59 12.17 -3.59
CA GLY A 85 4.55 13.22 -3.84
C GLY A 85 4.02 14.22 -4.86
N LYS A 86 4.80 15.26 -5.09
CA LYS A 86 4.41 16.33 -6.01
C LYS A 86 4.12 15.82 -7.43
N GLU A 87 5.00 14.98 -7.95
CA GLU A 87 4.87 14.46 -9.31
C GLU A 87 3.60 13.64 -9.50
N VAL A 88 3.27 12.80 -8.53
CA VAL A 88 2.05 12.00 -8.58
C VAL A 88 0.82 12.90 -8.53
N ARG A 89 0.81 13.89 -7.64
CA ARG A 89 -0.31 14.82 -7.53
C ARG A 89 -0.51 15.62 -8.81
N GLU A 90 0.57 16.08 -9.41
CA GLU A 90 0.50 16.84 -10.67
C GLU A 90 -0.05 15.96 -11.80
N GLN A 91 0.38 14.71 -11.86
CA GLN A 91 -0.07 13.79 -12.90
C GLN A 91 -1.56 13.48 -12.78
N LEU A 92 -2.08 13.37 -11.56
CA LEU A 92 -3.48 13.11 -11.31
C LEU A 92 -4.39 14.31 -11.61
N ASN A 93 -3.84 15.51 -11.54
CA ASN A 93 -4.60 16.75 -11.72
C ASN A 93 -4.26 17.48 -13.01
N LYS A 94 -3.83 16.74 -13.98
CA LYS A 94 -3.50 17.25 -15.31
C LYS A 94 -4.74 17.62 -16.08
#